data_632fa7c94a65901efcf8f925af1427b7
#
_entry.id   632fa7c94a65901efcf8f925af1427b7
#
_cell.length_a   1.000
_cell.length_b   1.000
_cell.length_c   1.000
_cell.angle_alpha   90.00
_cell.angle_beta   90.00
_cell.angle_gamma   90.00
#
_symmetry.space_group_name_H-M   'P 1'
#
loop_
_entity.id
_entity.type
_entity.pdbx_description
1 polymer ?
#
loop_
_entity_poly.entity_id
_entity_poly.type
_entity_poly.pdbx_seq_one_letter_code
_entity_poly.pdbx_strand_id
1 'polypeptide(L)'
;MQKLTRILKAQSMKMISIPFKKYIAAATISVGLFSCSDMLDVEPTLELDKDRYYQNQLDADVAVMGVYGEMMKLAEQYVVLNEVRADLMEPTMMADADLVDLSNHSVVASDNNKYADPKPFYRVILNCNDVLEGLERMRDENRITEDQYNQRLSDVAAVRTWVYLQLGIHFGEVPYVTKSIESIDDVNNPSLFPKLSLMELIDELVEYMESMPYLDAYPSNIGLVGSSAGYDLSTYFVNKRGLLGDLYLWQGNYIKAAEMFRTIMESSTSMGPGAGAVYYDRMRLSWSSSNYFNVRYGKENDINSLFNDNINGWRSIFGRPAGERYSYDVWVWVMHYDSDFAPEYPFIRLFANEGEGEYQLKPSQSILDKWNSQTQWNNVEFDARGILSTKNWGTMEPEVGKFTFNYNAMSTPLQKEGKWILERAASVHLKFAEAANMDNLDGISQLSRALINEGIREAFTPDDFSGDDVTDIQNTLEYGAPYDFDARQGDFPTYRGPWYRHQGIRGRAYLPPITLPEDITGVQEEKYWTEDLIIQESALELAFEGHRWPQLLRIAMRRDPSVLADRVYDKLSKSKNAEAVGRAAGVRSKLMSGDWFLPFHWEE
;
A
#
# COMPACT_ATOMS: atom_id res chain seq x y z
N MET A 1 30.83 44.64 -23.32
CA MET A 1 31.67 45.82 -23.58
C MET A 1 32.26 46.28 -22.25
N GLN A 2 33.57 46.16 -22.19
CA GLN A 2 34.51 46.94 -21.43
C GLN A 2 34.05 47.49 -20.05
N LYS A 3 34.46 46.81 -19.00
CA LYS A 3 35.06 47.33 -17.75
C LYS A 3 34.95 46.26 -16.69
N LEU A 4 35.97 45.45 -16.54
CA LEU A 4 36.39 44.80 -15.30
C LEU A 4 37.59 43.89 -15.57
N THR A 5 38.63 44.46 -16.18
CA THR A 5 39.95 43.85 -16.31
C THR A 5 40.98 44.82 -15.82
N ARG A 6 41.10 44.96 -14.52
CA ARG A 6 42.27 45.61 -13.86
C ARG A 6 42.09 45.42 -12.33
N ILE A 7 42.85 44.54 -11.79
CA ILE A 7 43.52 44.56 -10.48
C ILE A 7 43.96 43.11 -10.20
N LEU A 8 45.10 42.79 -10.72
CA LEU A 8 46.01 41.75 -10.21
C LEU A 8 47.33 41.94 -10.92
N LYS A 9 48.14 42.86 -10.39
CA LYS A 9 49.57 42.87 -10.67
C LYS A 9 50.33 43.24 -9.42
N ALA A 10 51.08 42.22 -8.93
CA ALA A 10 52.41 42.31 -8.34
C ALA A 10 52.65 43.13 -7.09
N GLN A 11 52.99 42.43 -6.04
CA GLN A 11 54.20 42.83 -5.28
C GLN A 11 54.95 41.60 -4.80
N SER A 12 56.09 41.39 -5.42
CA SER A 12 57.18 40.51 -4.92
C SER A 12 57.88 41.27 -3.79
N MET A 13 58.07 40.64 -2.64
CA MET A 13 58.99 41.15 -1.63
C MET A 13 60.00 40.06 -1.26
N LYS A 14 61.26 40.51 -1.30
CA LYS A 14 62.49 39.77 -1.18
C LYS A 14 62.65 39.09 0.20
N MET A 15 63.16 37.87 0.18
CA MET A 15 63.76 37.19 1.34
C MET A 15 64.99 37.91 1.81
N ILE A 16 65.03 38.20 3.11
CA ILE A 16 66.25 38.53 3.86
C ILE A 16 66.55 37.32 4.74
N SER A 17 67.65 36.66 4.45
CA SER A 17 68.21 35.55 5.24
C SER A 17 69.00 36.09 6.42
N ILE A 18 68.65 35.72 7.63
CA ILE A 18 69.48 35.89 8.82
C ILE A 18 69.71 34.50 9.45
N PRO A 19 70.94 34.13 9.74
CA PRO A 19 71.27 32.82 10.27
C PRO A 19 71.09 32.77 11.79
N PHE A 20 70.11 32.02 12.28
CA PHE A 20 69.90 31.76 13.72
C PHE A 20 70.13 30.26 14.02
N LYS A 21 71.38 29.83 13.90
CA LYS A 21 71.86 28.61 14.54
C LYS A 21 72.64 29.01 15.78
N LYS A 22 72.02 28.97 16.97
CA LYS A 22 72.73 28.78 18.25
C LYS A 22 71.89 29.01 19.54
N TYR A 23 70.57 28.96 19.51
CA TYR A 23 69.79 29.04 20.77
C TYR A 23 68.58 28.05 20.82
N ILE A 24 68.75 26.84 20.27
CA ILE A 24 67.76 25.79 20.32
C ILE A 24 68.25 24.59 21.15
N ALA A 25 68.95 24.80 22.22
CA ALA A 25 69.37 23.68 23.07
C ALA A 25 69.03 23.86 24.57
N ALA A 26 68.33 24.92 24.98
CA ALA A 26 68.01 25.13 26.40
C ALA A 26 66.55 25.38 26.73
N ALA A 27 65.63 25.29 25.75
CA ALA A 27 64.17 25.46 25.97
C ALA A 27 63.33 24.19 25.77
N THR A 28 63.96 23.02 25.63
CA THR A 28 63.27 21.76 25.26
C THR A 28 63.07 20.83 26.47
N ILE A 29 63.25 21.23 27.69
CA ILE A 29 63.09 20.36 28.89
C ILE A 29 62.08 20.86 29.90
N SER A 30 61.32 21.92 29.64
CA SER A 30 60.35 22.46 30.63
C SER A 30 58.89 22.51 30.14
N VAL A 31 58.51 21.91 29.02
CA VAL A 31 57.09 21.89 28.51
C VAL A 31 56.59 20.44 28.35
N GLY A 32 57.13 19.53 29.06
CA GLY A 32 56.79 18.10 28.92
C GLY A 32 55.94 17.49 30.03
N LEU A 33 55.09 18.23 30.74
CA LEU A 33 54.19 17.64 31.76
C LEU A 33 52.86 18.38 31.94
N PHE A 34 52.28 18.97 30.89
CA PHE A 34 50.84 19.17 30.84
C PHE A 34 50.31 18.31 29.70
N SER A 35 50.09 17.07 30.01
CA SER A 35 49.25 16.17 29.22
C SER A 35 47.85 16.73 29.29
N CYS A 36 47.45 17.47 28.27
CA CYS A 36 46.03 17.70 28.00
C CYS A 36 45.44 16.35 27.58
N SER A 37 44.95 15.57 28.55
CA SER A 37 44.11 14.40 28.31
C SER A 37 42.79 14.81 27.63
N ASP A 38 42.37 16.05 27.78
CA ASP A 38 41.12 16.58 27.21
C ASP A 38 41.20 16.93 25.71
N MET A 39 42.37 16.82 25.06
CA MET A 39 42.53 17.13 23.63
C MET A 39 42.49 15.91 22.74
N LEU A 40 42.36 14.71 23.31
CA LEU A 40 42.25 13.43 22.60
C LEU A 40 40.85 12.79 22.77
N ASP A 41 40.01 13.32 23.65
CA ASP A 41 38.58 13.04 23.67
C ASP A 41 37.87 13.94 22.63
N VAL A 42 38.20 13.78 21.37
CA VAL A 42 37.30 14.16 20.30
C VAL A 42 36.24 13.10 20.32
N GLU A 43 35.14 13.36 21.05
CA GLU A 43 33.90 12.61 20.81
C GLU A 43 33.69 12.60 19.28
N PRO A 44 33.55 11.43 18.68
CA PRO A 44 33.29 11.37 17.24
C PRO A 44 32.01 12.16 16.97
N THR A 45 32.14 13.34 16.40
CA THR A 45 31.03 14.26 16.07
C THR A 45 30.08 13.68 15.01
N LEU A 46 30.26 12.43 14.63
CA LEU A 46 29.46 11.70 13.64
C LEU A 46 28.74 10.47 14.24
N GLU A 47 29.07 10.02 15.43
CA GLU A 47 28.24 9.05 16.16
C GLU A 47 27.38 9.83 17.14
N LEU A 48 26.12 10.02 16.79
CA LEU A 48 25.10 10.48 17.73
C LEU A 48 24.99 9.43 18.83
N ASP A 49 25.42 9.78 20.04
CA ASP A 49 25.24 8.98 21.23
C ASP A 49 23.75 8.68 21.38
N LYS A 50 23.35 7.40 21.48
CA LYS A 50 21.95 6.97 21.65
C LYS A 50 21.25 7.77 22.75
N ASP A 51 22.01 8.16 23.79
CA ASP A 51 21.49 8.95 24.92
C ASP A 51 21.16 10.41 24.56
N ARG A 52 21.67 10.93 23.47
CA ARG A 52 21.39 12.29 22.97
C ARG A 52 20.27 12.34 21.94
N TYR A 53 19.84 11.20 21.39
CA TYR A 53 18.87 11.14 20.29
C TYR A 53 17.42 11.22 20.77
N TYR A 54 17.07 10.63 21.90
CA TYR A 54 15.70 10.51 22.41
C TYR A 54 15.47 11.46 23.62
N GLN A 55 15.50 12.81 23.42
CA GLN A 55 15.43 13.77 24.50
C GLN A 55 14.03 14.33 24.77
N ASN A 56 13.19 14.43 23.74
CA ASN A 56 11.89 15.07 23.80
C ASN A 56 10.93 14.54 22.73
N GLN A 57 9.67 14.98 22.77
CA GLN A 57 8.63 14.54 21.84
C GLN A 57 9.03 14.73 20.37
N LEU A 58 9.72 15.80 20.01
CA LEU A 58 10.13 16.04 18.62
C LEU A 58 11.11 14.96 18.13
N ASP A 59 12.01 14.52 19.01
CA ASP A 59 12.95 13.45 18.65
C ASP A 59 12.20 12.12 18.44
N ALA A 60 11.18 11.85 19.25
CA ALA A 60 10.30 10.70 19.06
C ALA A 60 9.54 10.79 17.72
N ASP A 61 9.03 11.96 17.36
CA ASP A 61 8.33 12.21 16.11
C ASP A 61 9.26 12.02 14.89
N VAL A 62 10.50 12.52 14.97
CA VAL A 62 11.52 12.34 13.94
C VAL A 62 11.91 10.88 13.79
N ALA A 63 12.03 10.13 14.89
CA ALA A 63 12.32 8.69 14.85
C ALA A 63 11.20 7.90 14.17
N VAL A 64 9.94 8.19 14.48
CA VAL A 64 8.77 7.60 13.80
C VAL A 64 8.82 7.90 12.30
N MET A 65 9.05 9.15 11.90
CA MET A 65 9.15 9.53 10.48
C MET A 65 10.33 8.83 9.79
N GLY A 66 11.43 8.59 10.51
CA GLY A 66 12.57 7.81 10.01
C GLY A 66 12.21 6.38 9.63
N VAL A 67 11.38 5.71 10.45
CA VAL A 67 10.82 4.37 10.13
C VAL A 67 10.02 4.41 8.83
N TYR A 68 9.15 5.39 8.65
CA TYR A 68 8.39 5.55 7.41
C TYR A 68 9.28 5.84 6.20
N GLY A 69 10.34 6.63 6.38
CA GLY A 69 11.33 6.88 5.34
C GLY A 69 12.05 5.61 4.87
N GLU A 70 12.38 4.70 5.79
CA GLU A 70 12.93 3.38 5.42
C GLU A 70 11.85 2.48 4.78
N MET A 71 10.62 2.50 5.28
CA MET A 71 9.51 1.74 4.70
C MET A 71 9.23 2.17 3.24
N MET A 72 9.29 3.45 2.93
CA MET A 72 9.09 3.95 1.56
C MET A 72 10.05 3.32 0.54
N LYS A 73 11.24 2.92 0.96
CA LYS A 73 12.20 2.23 0.09
C LYS A 73 11.72 0.84 -0.35
N LEU A 74 10.74 0.26 0.34
CA LEU A 74 10.15 -1.03 -0.03
C LEU A 74 9.12 -0.94 -1.16
N ALA A 75 8.69 0.25 -1.57
CA ALA A 75 7.56 0.41 -2.49
C ALA A 75 7.73 -0.34 -3.82
N GLU A 76 8.92 -0.27 -4.42
CA GLU A 76 9.21 -1.02 -5.65
C GLU A 76 9.13 -2.53 -5.42
N GLN A 77 9.82 -3.02 -4.40
CA GLN A 77 9.84 -4.44 -4.07
C GLN A 77 8.43 -4.95 -3.72
N TYR A 78 7.66 -4.18 -2.96
CA TYR A 78 6.27 -4.51 -2.62
C TYR A 78 5.39 -4.67 -3.86
N VAL A 79 5.37 -3.69 -4.75
CA VAL A 79 4.53 -3.75 -5.96
C VAL A 79 4.97 -4.89 -6.86
N VAL A 80 6.27 -5.06 -7.08
CA VAL A 80 6.84 -6.12 -7.91
C VAL A 80 6.47 -7.51 -7.37
N LEU A 81 6.71 -7.76 -6.09
CA LEU A 81 6.44 -9.08 -5.49
C LEU A 81 4.95 -9.43 -5.49
N ASN A 82 4.09 -8.44 -5.29
CA ASN A 82 2.66 -8.65 -5.19
C ASN A 82 1.91 -8.69 -6.54
N GLU A 83 2.50 -8.11 -7.61
CA GLU A 83 1.84 -8.05 -8.91
C GLU A 83 2.50 -8.93 -9.98
N VAL A 84 3.83 -8.94 -10.06
CA VAL A 84 4.54 -9.68 -11.12
C VAL A 84 4.42 -11.19 -10.96
N ARG A 85 4.41 -11.70 -9.72
CA ARG A 85 4.21 -13.11 -9.41
C ARG A 85 2.78 -13.59 -9.64
N ALA A 86 1.82 -12.67 -9.63
CA ALA A 86 0.40 -12.93 -9.90
C ALA A 86 0.07 -12.86 -11.41
N ASP A 87 -1.17 -12.46 -11.75
CA ASP A 87 -1.71 -12.57 -13.11
C ASP A 87 -1.90 -11.24 -13.86
N LEU A 88 -1.74 -10.07 -13.19
CA LEU A 88 -2.14 -8.79 -13.78
C LEU A 88 -1.01 -8.01 -14.46
N MET A 89 0.24 -8.35 -14.18
CA MET A 89 1.43 -7.64 -14.68
C MET A 89 2.43 -8.62 -15.29
N GLU A 90 3.11 -8.20 -16.36
CA GLU A 90 4.14 -9.01 -17.01
C GLU A 90 5.39 -8.19 -17.36
N PRO A 91 6.59 -8.81 -17.41
CA PRO A 91 7.79 -8.19 -17.92
C PRO A 91 7.67 -7.82 -19.39
N THR A 92 8.27 -6.69 -19.79
CA THR A 92 8.46 -6.31 -21.19
C THR A 92 9.73 -6.97 -21.76
N MET A 93 10.03 -6.68 -23.02
CA MET A 93 11.31 -7.08 -23.65
C MET A 93 12.53 -6.32 -23.08
N MET A 94 12.28 -5.23 -22.32
CA MET A 94 13.32 -4.40 -21.70
C MET A 94 13.57 -4.77 -20.24
N ALA A 95 12.79 -5.74 -19.72
CA ALA A 95 12.85 -6.10 -18.32
C ALA A 95 14.17 -6.75 -17.90
N ASP A 96 14.63 -6.41 -16.70
CA ASP A 96 15.74 -7.09 -16.04
C ASP A 96 15.43 -8.60 -15.89
N ALA A 97 16.48 -9.42 -15.87
CA ALA A 97 16.36 -10.86 -15.65
C ALA A 97 15.63 -11.18 -14.33
N ASP A 98 15.87 -10.43 -13.27
CA ASP A 98 15.23 -10.59 -11.97
C ASP A 98 13.68 -10.53 -12.05
N LEU A 99 13.14 -9.62 -12.86
CA LEU A 99 11.69 -9.51 -13.08
C LEU A 99 11.15 -10.67 -13.91
N VAL A 100 11.92 -11.13 -14.90
CA VAL A 100 11.56 -12.29 -15.73
C VAL A 100 11.52 -13.56 -14.87
N ASP A 101 12.52 -13.77 -14.01
CA ASP A 101 12.59 -14.92 -13.12
C ASP A 101 11.46 -14.93 -12.08
N LEU A 102 11.11 -13.78 -11.53
CA LEU A 102 9.94 -13.66 -10.65
C LEU A 102 8.65 -14.01 -11.36
N SER A 103 8.43 -13.45 -12.56
CA SER A 103 7.24 -13.71 -13.35
C SER A 103 7.09 -15.18 -13.76
N ASN A 104 8.21 -15.82 -14.04
CA ASN A 104 8.30 -17.24 -14.44
C ASN A 104 8.39 -18.20 -13.25
N HIS A 105 8.35 -17.70 -12.00
CA HIS A 105 8.52 -18.51 -10.78
C HIS A 105 9.77 -19.40 -10.80
N SER A 106 10.87 -18.88 -11.38
CA SER A 106 12.13 -19.61 -11.57
C SER A 106 13.23 -19.17 -10.58
N VAL A 107 12.99 -18.25 -9.67
CA VAL A 107 13.94 -17.82 -8.66
C VAL A 107 14.37 -19.00 -7.78
N VAL A 108 15.69 -19.21 -7.63
CA VAL A 108 16.28 -20.22 -6.74
C VAL A 108 17.21 -19.56 -5.72
N ALA A 109 17.51 -20.27 -4.63
CA ALA A 109 18.28 -19.72 -3.50
C ALA A 109 19.69 -19.23 -3.87
N SER A 110 20.28 -19.75 -4.95
CA SER A 110 21.60 -19.31 -5.43
C SER A 110 21.56 -18.01 -6.25
N ASP A 111 20.36 -17.53 -6.58
CA ASP A 111 20.20 -16.32 -7.38
C ASP A 111 20.26 -15.10 -6.47
N ASN A 112 21.03 -14.10 -6.88
CA ASN A 112 21.04 -12.80 -6.21
C ASN A 112 19.91 -11.91 -6.76
N ASN A 113 18.69 -12.45 -6.87
CA ASN A 113 17.54 -11.69 -7.34
C ASN A 113 17.20 -10.58 -6.34
N LYS A 114 17.33 -9.33 -6.78
CA LYS A 114 17.17 -8.15 -5.91
C LYS A 114 15.78 -8.03 -5.27
N TYR A 115 14.74 -8.58 -5.90
CA TYR A 115 13.38 -8.55 -5.37
C TYR A 115 13.09 -9.70 -4.40
N ALA A 116 13.84 -10.80 -4.51
CA ALA A 116 13.76 -11.92 -3.58
C ALA A 116 14.72 -11.78 -2.37
N ASP A 117 15.35 -10.61 -2.19
CA ASP A 117 16.20 -10.30 -1.04
C ASP A 117 15.33 -9.87 0.16
N PRO A 118 15.37 -10.57 1.30
CA PRO A 118 14.63 -10.18 2.51
C PRO A 118 15.30 -9.02 3.28
N LYS A 119 16.57 -8.69 3.02
CA LYS A 119 17.34 -7.68 3.78
C LYS A 119 16.66 -6.31 3.86
N PRO A 120 16.05 -5.75 2.79
CA PRO A 120 15.34 -4.46 2.90
C PRO A 120 14.19 -4.47 3.92
N PHE A 121 13.45 -5.57 4.02
CA PHE A 121 12.38 -5.73 5.02
C PHE A 121 12.95 -5.75 6.44
N TYR A 122 14.02 -6.53 6.68
CA TYR A 122 14.65 -6.58 8.00
C TYR A 122 15.29 -5.25 8.40
N ARG A 123 15.74 -4.44 7.47
CA ARG A 123 16.22 -3.09 7.76
C ARG A 123 15.11 -2.24 8.39
N VAL A 124 13.90 -2.29 7.86
CA VAL A 124 12.75 -1.60 8.46
C VAL A 124 12.40 -2.18 9.83
N ILE A 125 12.40 -3.51 9.97
CA ILE A 125 12.13 -4.19 11.25
C ILE A 125 13.10 -3.78 12.34
N LEU A 126 14.41 -3.76 12.03
CA LEU A 126 15.44 -3.37 12.99
C LEU A 126 15.30 -1.90 13.40
N ASN A 127 14.97 -1.01 12.45
CA ASN A 127 14.66 0.39 12.76
C ASN A 127 13.42 0.50 13.66
N CYS A 128 12.37 -0.30 13.40
CA CYS A 128 11.21 -0.35 14.30
C CYS A 128 11.61 -0.78 15.70
N ASN A 129 12.43 -1.83 15.83
CA ASN A 129 12.87 -2.34 17.14
C ASN A 129 13.65 -1.26 17.92
N ASP A 130 14.60 -0.57 17.27
CA ASP A 130 15.36 0.51 17.91
C ASP A 130 14.44 1.66 18.37
N VAL A 131 13.49 2.08 17.53
CA VAL A 131 12.53 3.14 17.89
C VAL A 131 11.62 2.71 19.03
N LEU A 132 11.13 1.48 19.03
CA LEU A 132 10.27 0.94 20.11
C LEU A 132 11.00 0.94 21.45
N GLU A 133 12.25 0.48 21.50
CA GLU A 133 13.10 0.52 22.69
C GLU A 133 13.43 1.95 23.12
N GLY A 134 13.68 2.85 22.15
CA GLY A 134 13.89 4.27 22.39
C GLY A 134 12.67 4.94 23.02
N LEU A 135 11.47 4.67 22.51
CA LEU A 135 10.21 5.19 23.04
C LEU A 135 9.92 4.68 24.48
N GLU A 136 10.20 3.39 24.75
CA GLU A 136 10.05 2.81 26.08
C GLU A 136 10.94 3.51 27.08
N ARG A 137 12.22 3.70 26.77
CA ARG A 137 13.17 4.47 27.60
C ARG A 137 12.71 5.90 27.84
N MET A 138 12.22 6.62 26.80
CA MET A 138 11.70 7.98 26.94
C MET A 138 10.50 8.05 27.90
N ARG A 139 9.60 7.06 27.87
CA ARG A 139 8.48 6.94 28.80
C ARG A 139 8.99 6.75 30.23
N ASP A 140 9.88 5.80 30.45
CA ASP A 140 10.41 5.45 31.77
C ASP A 140 11.19 6.62 32.40
N GLU A 141 11.86 7.41 31.58
CA GLU A 141 12.55 8.64 31.99
C GLU A 141 11.64 9.89 32.05
N ASN A 142 10.33 9.74 31.80
CA ASN A 142 9.33 10.81 31.78
C ASN A 142 9.65 11.94 30.76
N ARG A 143 10.28 11.61 29.64
CA ARG A 143 10.57 12.55 28.54
C ARG A 143 9.37 12.75 27.62
N ILE A 144 8.48 11.77 27.57
CA ILE A 144 7.17 11.81 26.90
C ILE A 144 6.08 11.30 27.84
N THR A 145 4.83 11.74 27.61
CA THR A 145 3.68 11.28 28.38
C THR A 145 3.27 9.87 27.95
N GLU A 146 2.49 9.18 28.80
CA GLU A 146 1.93 7.85 28.48
C GLU A 146 1.10 7.86 27.18
N ASP A 147 0.26 8.87 26.97
CA ASP A 147 -0.51 9.01 25.73
C ASP A 147 0.39 9.19 24.50
N GLN A 148 1.43 10.01 24.61
CA GLN A 148 2.40 10.22 23.53
C GLN A 148 3.16 8.94 23.21
N TYR A 149 3.53 8.17 24.23
CA TYR A 149 4.14 6.87 24.11
C TYR A 149 3.20 5.89 23.41
N ASN A 150 1.98 5.70 23.93
CA ASN A 150 1.01 4.74 23.43
C ASN A 150 0.67 4.93 21.96
N GLN A 151 0.54 6.19 21.52
CA GLN A 151 0.27 6.52 20.13
C GLN A 151 1.42 6.09 19.20
N ARG A 152 2.66 6.42 19.56
CA ARG A 152 3.85 6.14 18.74
C ARG A 152 4.24 4.68 18.80
N LEU A 153 4.16 4.05 19.98
CA LEU A 153 4.31 2.61 20.15
C LEU A 153 3.41 1.85 19.19
N SER A 154 2.10 2.13 19.23
CA SER A 154 1.12 1.42 18.42
C SER A 154 1.30 1.65 16.92
N ASP A 155 1.81 2.80 16.51
CA ASP A 155 2.06 3.11 15.11
C ASP A 155 3.31 2.39 14.58
N VAL A 156 4.43 2.48 15.30
CA VAL A 156 5.68 1.77 14.91
C VAL A 156 5.50 0.25 14.99
N ALA A 157 4.76 -0.23 15.98
CA ALA A 157 4.36 -1.64 16.09
C ALA A 157 3.57 -2.09 14.86
N ALA A 158 2.65 -1.26 14.37
CA ALA A 158 1.87 -1.56 13.18
C ALA A 158 2.74 -1.58 11.90
N VAL A 159 3.70 -0.67 11.74
CA VAL A 159 4.66 -0.73 10.62
C VAL A 159 5.46 -2.03 10.67
N ARG A 160 6.03 -2.40 11.83
CA ARG A 160 6.76 -3.66 11.99
C ARG A 160 5.89 -4.87 11.65
N THR A 161 4.66 -4.89 12.13
CA THR A 161 3.67 -5.93 11.85
C THR A 161 3.38 -6.06 10.36
N TRP A 162 3.14 -4.94 9.67
CA TRP A 162 2.90 -4.95 8.23
C TRP A 162 4.11 -5.50 7.46
N VAL A 163 5.32 -5.12 7.83
CA VAL A 163 6.55 -5.61 7.19
C VAL A 163 6.72 -7.11 7.40
N TYR A 164 6.46 -7.62 8.60
CA TYR A 164 6.46 -9.07 8.85
C TYR A 164 5.39 -9.82 8.07
N LEU A 165 4.19 -9.26 7.95
CA LEU A 165 3.14 -9.84 7.13
C LEU A 165 3.61 -9.99 5.68
N GLN A 166 4.27 -8.95 5.11
CA GLN A 166 4.83 -9.04 3.75
C GLN A 166 5.92 -10.12 3.66
N LEU A 167 6.82 -10.21 4.62
CA LEU A 167 7.84 -11.27 4.66
C LEU A 167 7.20 -12.66 4.67
N GLY A 168 6.23 -12.90 5.54
CA GLY A 168 5.52 -14.18 5.62
C GLY A 168 4.82 -14.55 4.32
N ILE A 169 4.14 -13.60 3.68
CA ILE A 169 3.44 -13.77 2.40
C ILE A 169 4.41 -14.19 1.28
N HIS A 170 5.62 -13.66 1.28
CA HIS A 170 6.55 -13.91 0.18
C HIS A 170 7.50 -15.06 0.43
N PHE A 171 7.94 -15.28 1.67
CA PHE A 171 8.97 -16.26 2.02
C PHE A 171 8.46 -17.47 2.82
N GLY A 172 7.24 -17.40 3.35
CA GLY A 172 6.60 -18.50 4.06
C GLY A 172 7.09 -18.70 5.49
N GLU A 173 8.34 -19.09 5.68
CA GLU A 173 8.98 -19.26 6.99
C GLU A 173 10.08 -18.21 7.15
N VAL A 174 10.02 -17.40 8.22
CA VAL A 174 10.94 -16.29 8.41
C VAL A 174 11.41 -16.15 9.85
N PRO A 175 12.64 -15.68 10.10
CA PRO A 175 13.09 -15.30 11.44
C PRO A 175 12.27 -14.17 12.04
N TYR A 176 11.78 -14.36 13.26
CA TYR A 176 10.99 -13.36 13.99
C TYR A 176 11.84 -12.62 15.02
N VAL A 177 12.29 -11.41 14.67
CA VAL A 177 13.24 -10.58 15.43
C VAL A 177 12.48 -9.41 16.07
N THR A 178 12.34 -9.40 17.37
CA THR A 178 11.54 -8.41 18.11
C THR A 178 12.37 -7.45 18.96
N LYS A 179 13.69 -7.60 18.96
CA LYS A 179 14.63 -6.77 19.72
C LYS A 179 15.67 -6.14 18.82
N SER A 180 16.27 -5.05 19.26
CA SER A 180 17.45 -4.48 18.63
C SER A 180 18.62 -5.46 18.71
N ILE A 181 19.44 -5.51 17.68
CA ILE A 181 20.68 -6.28 17.63
C ILE A 181 21.80 -5.30 17.94
N GLU A 182 22.38 -5.40 19.13
CA GLU A 182 23.40 -4.44 19.60
C GLU A 182 24.83 -4.99 19.51
N SER A 183 24.99 -6.31 19.37
CA SER A 183 26.30 -6.94 19.39
C SER A 183 26.42 -8.09 18.39
N ILE A 184 27.68 -8.45 18.07
CA ILE A 184 27.99 -9.65 17.28
C ILE A 184 27.54 -10.92 18.01
N ASP A 185 27.54 -10.90 19.33
CA ASP A 185 27.08 -12.05 20.15
C ASP A 185 25.57 -12.25 20.00
N ASP A 186 24.79 -11.19 19.82
CA ASP A 186 23.36 -11.29 19.52
C ASP A 186 23.11 -11.95 18.18
N VAL A 187 23.89 -11.58 17.15
CA VAL A 187 23.78 -12.20 15.80
C VAL A 187 24.06 -13.70 15.87
N ASN A 188 24.99 -14.13 16.73
CA ASN A 188 25.38 -15.53 16.88
C ASN A 188 24.44 -16.32 17.83
N ASN A 189 23.39 -15.70 18.35
CA ASN A 189 22.43 -16.36 19.25
C ASN A 189 21.13 -16.75 18.54
N PRO A 190 20.99 -17.99 18.02
CA PRO A 190 19.81 -18.42 17.28
C PRO A 190 18.49 -18.32 18.07
N SER A 191 18.56 -18.27 19.41
CA SER A 191 17.35 -18.15 20.24
C SER A 191 16.68 -16.77 20.14
N LEU A 192 17.39 -15.77 19.64
CA LEU A 192 16.82 -14.44 19.36
C LEU A 192 16.09 -14.37 18.01
N PHE A 193 16.19 -15.41 17.19
CA PHE A 193 15.67 -15.47 15.84
C PHE A 193 14.82 -16.73 15.60
N PRO A 194 13.77 -16.99 16.42
CA PRO A 194 12.90 -18.12 16.16
C PRO A 194 12.29 -17.98 14.76
N LYS A 195 12.30 -19.07 14.00
CA LYS A 195 11.64 -19.09 12.70
C LYS A 195 10.18 -19.44 12.88
N LEU A 196 9.32 -18.67 12.26
CA LEU A 196 7.87 -18.88 12.27
C LEU A 196 7.39 -19.11 10.84
N SER A 197 6.55 -20.11 10.66
CA SER A 197 5.79 -20.27 9.43
C SER A 197 4.79 -19.13 9.26
N LEU A 198 4.27 -18.92 8.04
CA LEU A 198 3.31 -17.84 7.77
C LEU A 198 2.13 -17.84 8.76
N MET A 199 1.56 -18.99 9.06
CA MET A 199 0.38 -19.03 9.96
C MET A 199 0.75 -18.80 11.43
N GLU A 200 1.85 -19.35 11.91
CA GLU A 200 2.38 -19.04 13.24
C GLU A 200 2.73 -17.55 13.37
N LEU A 201 3.34 -16.98 12.34
CA LEU A 201 3.64 -15.54 12.29
C LEU A 201 2.36 -14.71 12.36
N ILE A 202 1.31 -15.08 11.63
CA ILE A 202 0.03 -14.36 11.64
C ILE A 202 -0.59 -14.38 13.05
N ASP A 203 -0.58 -15.51 13.72
CA ASP A 203 -1.11 -15.62 15.08
C ASP A 203 -0.36 -14.72 16.06
N GLU A 204 0.97 -14.71 16.01
CA GLU A 204 1.82 -13.80 16.80
C GLU A 204 1.55 -12.31 16.47
N LEU A 205 1.38 -11.98 15.20
CA LEU A 205 1.10 -10.60 14.77
C LEU A 205 -0.30 -10.14 15.20
N VAL A 206 -1.29 -11.03 15.21
CA VAL A 206 -2.64 -10.75 15.73
C VAL A 206 -2.56 -10.46 17.22
N GLU A 207 -1.94 -11.35 18.01
CA GLU A 207 -1.81 -11.17 19.46
C GLU A 207 -1.07 -9.87 19.78
N TYR A 208 0.01 -9.60 19.06
CA TYR A 208 0.78 -8.37 19.23
C TYR A 208 -0.05 -7.12 18.93
N MET A 209 -0.79 -7.09 17.82
CA MET A 209 -1.62 -5.93 17.46
C MET A 209 -2.85 -5.76 18.36
N GLU A 210 -3.46 -6.85 18.83
CA GLU A 210 -4.54 -6.79 19.82
C GLU A 210 -4.07 -6.20 21.16
N SER A 211 -2.79 -6.34 21.50
CA SER A 211 -2.20 -5.77 22.71
C SER A 211 -1.91 -4.27 22.61
N MET A 212 -1.99 -3.67 21.43
CA MET A 212 -1.65 -2.25 21.23
C MET A 212 -2.70 -1.33 21.88
N PRO A 213 -2.25 -0.37 22.70
CA PRO A 213 -3.16 0.50 23.45
C PRO A 213 -3.89 1.54 22.59
N TYR A 214 -3.44 1.79 21.34
CA TYR A 214 -3.97 2.84 20.50
C TYR A 214 -4.13 2.41 19.05
N LEU A 215 -5.36 2.10 18.62
CA LEU A 215 -5.65 1.65 17.24
C LEU A 215 -6.19 2.74 16.32
N ASP A 216 -6.51 3.92 16.84
CA ASP A 216 -7.04 5.02 16.03
C ASP A 216 -5.92 5.76 15.27
N ALA A 217 -6.33 6.64 14.35
CA ALA A 217 -5.40 7.57 13.70
C ALA A 217 -4.88 8.60 14.72
N TYR A 218 -3.70 9.14 14.48
CA TYR A 218 -3.17 10.23 15.30
C TYR A 218 -4.18 11.39 15.39
N PRO A 219 -4.35 11.98 16.59
CA PRO A 219 -5.19 13.17 16.73
C PRO A 219 -4.67 14.35 15.90
N SER A 220 -5.57 15.14 15.33
CA SER A 220 -5.22 16.25 14.43
C SER A 220 -4.39 17.38 15.06
N ASN A 221 -4.27 17.41 16.39
CA ASN A 221 -3.48 18.38 17.14
C ASN A 221 -2.01 17.96 17.37
N ILE A 222 -1.59 16.82 16.86
CA ILE A 222 -0.21 16.36 16.97
C ILE A 222 0.60 16.91 15.79
N GLY A 223 1.84 17.33 16.02
CA GLY A 223 2.74 17.85 15.01
C GLY A 223 3.00 16.89 13.82
N LEU A 224 2.93 15.58 14.07
CA LEU A 224 3.07 14.54 13.06
C LEU A 224 1.98 14.58 11.96
N VAL A 225 0.76 15.04 12.29
CA VAL A 225 -0.41 14.96 11.38
C VAL A 225 -0.64 16.28 10.62
N GLY A 226 0.21 17.26 10.81
CA GLY A 226 0.13 18.53 10.10
C GLY A 226 0.42 18.42 8.61
N SER A 227 0.36 19.53 7.89
CA SER A 227 0.90 19.58 6.53
C SER A 227 2.41 19.85 6.59
N SER A 228 3.19 19.01 5.92
CA SER A 228 4.62 19.23 5.73
C SER A 228 4.90 19.43 4.25
N ALA A 229 5.62 20.50 3.90
CA ALA A 229 5.96 20.84 2.51
C ALA A 229 4.76 20.85 1.54
N GLY A 230 3.55 21.15 2.05
CA GLY A 230 2.31 21.13 1.23
C GLY A 230 1.56 19.81 1.20
N TYR A 231 2.12 18.73 1.75
CA TYR A 231 1.47 17.42 1.83
C TYR A 231 0.66 17.28 3.12
N ASP A 232 -0.50 16.64 3.01
CA ASP A 232 -1.30 16.23 4.17
C ASP A 232 -0.82 14.86 4.65
N LEU A 233 -0.42 14.80 5.90
CA LEU A 233 0.10 13.58 6.52
C LEU A 233 -1.01 12.74 7.20
N SER A 234 -2.28 13.13 7.13
CA SER A 234 -3.36 12.40 7.83
C SER A 234 -3.58 10.98 7.30
N THR A 235 -3.26 10.72 6.03
CA THR A 235 -3.35 9.39 5.41
C THR A 235 -1.99 8.71 5.25
N TYR A 236 -0.92 9.34 5.73
CA TYR A 236 0.44 8.84 5.57
C TYR A 236 0.76 7.66 6.49
N PHE A 237 0.16 7.65 7.67
CA PHE A 237 0.40 6.63 8.68
C PHE A 237 -0.45 5.39 8.45
N VAL A 238 0.10 4.23 8.87
CA VAL A 238 -0.59 2.95 8.75
C VAL A 238 -1.98 2.97 9.40
N ASN A 239 -2.98 2.51 8.67
CA ASN A 239 -4.29 2.29 9.28
C ASN A 239 -4.26 1.00 10.09
N LYS A 240 -4.09 1.14 11.42
CA LYS A 240 -3.93 0.01 12.33
C LYS A 240 -5.13 -0.94 12.34
N ARG A 241 -6.36 -0.41 12.19
CA ARG A 241 -7.57 -1.25 12.07
C ARG A 241 -7.61 -1.98 10.73
N GLY A 242 -7.20 -1.35 9.64
CA GLY A 242 -7.07 -1.99 8.34
C GLY A 242 -6.08 -3.14 8.36
N LEU A 243 -4.92 -2.92 8.96
CA LEU A 243 -3.90 -3.96 9.15
C LEU A 243 -4.42 -5.12 10.00
N LEU A 244 -5.07 -4.83 11.13
CA LEU A 244 -5.63 -5.86 12.00
C LEU A 244 -6.76 -6.63 11.28
N GLY A 245 -7.58 -5.95 10.49
CA GLY A 245 -8.56 -6.59 9.61
C GLY A 245 -7.94 -7.54 8.59
N ASP A 246 -6.81 -7.16 7.98
CA ASP A 246 -6.05 -8.03 7.08
C ASP A 246 -5.50 -9.28 7.81
N LEU A 247 -4.94 -9.11 9.00
CA LEU A 247 -4.45 -10.22 9.81
C LEU A 247 -5.58 -11.20 10.15
N TYR A 248 -6.76 -10.69 10.54
CA TYR A 248 -7.92 -11.53 10.80
C TYR A 248 -8.42 -12.26 9.54
N LEU A 249 -8.35 -11.64 8.34
CA LEU A 249 -8.65 -12.34 7.09
C LEU A 249 -7.69 -13.52 6.86
N TRP A 250 -6.40 -13.33 7.12
CA TRP A 250 -5.41 -14.40 7.00
C TRP A 250 -5.64 -15.50 8.04
N GLN A 251 -6.01 -15.15 9.26
CA GLN A 251 -6.32 -16.08 10.34
C GLN A 251 -7.64 -16.84 10.11
N GLY A 252 -8.53 -16.31 9.24
CA GLY A 252 -9.88 -16.84 9.04
C GLY A 252 -10.91 -16.39 10.07
N ASN A 253 -10.60 -15.34 10.84
CA ASN A 253 -11.53 -14.72 11.79
C ASN A 253 -12.35 -13.63 11.09
N TYR A 254 -13.32 -14.07 10.29
CA TYR A 254 -14.06 -13.20 9.36
C TYR A 254 -14.91 -12.13 10.04
N ILE A 255 -15.54 -12.46 11.17
CA ILE A 255 -16.35 -11.50 11.91
C ILE A 255 -15.50 -10.34 12.44
N LYS A 256 -14.35 -10.63 13.06
CA LYS A 256 -13.42 -9.59 13.51
C LYS A 256 -12.84 -8.78 12.36
N ALA A 257 -12.52 -9.43 11.22
CA ALA A 257 -12.09 -8.74 10.01
C ALA A 257 -13.16 -7.75 9.53
N ALA A 258 -14.42 -8.19 9.45
CA ALA A 258 -15.54 -7.34 9.05
C ALA A 258 -15.76 -6.17 10.02
N GLU A 259 -15.64 -6.37 11.33
CA GLU A 259 -15.72 -5.30 12.35
C GLU A 259 -14.66 -4.21 12.11
N MET A 260 -13.42 -4.62 11.85
CA MET A 260 -12.32 -3.66 11.58
C MET A 260 -12.59 -2.87 10.29
N PHE A 261 -12.93 -3.54 9.21
CA PHE A 261 -13.21 -2.86 7.92
C PHE A 261 -14.47 -1.99 8.00
N ARG A 262 -15.54 -2.43 8.69
CA ARG A 262 -16.73 -1.64 8.90
C ARG A 262 -16.43 -0.32 9.61
N THR A 263 -15.61 -0.36 10.64
CA THR A 263 -15.20 0.85 11.37
C THR A 263 -14.50 1.86 10.46
N ILE A 264 -13.69 1.39 9.51
CA ILE A 264 -13.04 2.28 8.52
C ILE A 264 -14.07 2.83 7.54
N MET A 265 -14.93 1.97 7.00
CA MET A 265 -15.95 2.35 6.02
C MET A 265 -16.92 3.41 6.55
N GLU A 266 -17.19 3.40 7.85
CA GLU A 266 -18.09 4.34 8.52
C GLU A 266 -17.38 5.50 9.23
N SER A 267 -16.04 5.57 9.18
CA SER A 267 -15.32 6.70 9.76
C SER A 267 -15.56 7.98 8.98
N SER A 268 -16.10 9.01 9.64
CA SER A 268 -16.28 10.36 9.08
C SER A 268 -15.11 11.26 9.44
N THR A 269 -14.61 12.02 8.47
CA THR A 269 -13.54 13.02 8.71
C THR A 269 -14.04 14.45 8.71
N SER A 270 -15.22 14.75 8.16
CA SER A 270 -15.55 16.12 7.81
C SER A 270 -16.70 16.76 8.59
N MET A 271 -17.47 16.00 9.33
CA MET A 271 -18.59 16.58 10.07
C MET A 271 -18.77 15.89 11.42
N GLY A 272 -18.85 16.71 12.46
CA GLY A 272 -19.04 16.24 13.83
C GLY A 272 -20.37 15.49 14.05
N PRO A 273 -20.55 14.89 15.25
CA PRO A 273 -21.75 14.18 15.61
C PRO A 273 -22.99 15.08 15.42
N GLY A 274 -23.92 14.67 14.58
CA GLY A 274 -25.19 15.41 14.34
C GLY A 274 -25.38 16.00 12.94
N ALA A 275 -24.38 15.94 12.08
CA ALA A 275 -24.53 16.34 10.67
C ALA A 275 -25.03 15.16 9.83
N GLY A 276 -26.27 14.81 9.95
CA GLY A 276 -26.93 13.65 9.43
C GLY A 276 -26.39 13.03 8.14
N ALA A 277 -26.37 11.72 8.09
CA ALA A 277 -26.18 10.86 6.92
C ALA A 277 -24.77 10.89 6.25
N VAL A 278 -23.69 11.18 6.96
CA VAL A 278 -22.38 11.42 6.37
C VAL A 278 -21.35 10.34 6.69
N TYR A 279 -21.72 9.28 7.33
CA TYR A 279 -20.84 8.19 7.72
C TYR A 279 -20.11 7.54 6.52
N TYR A 280 -20.74 7.57 5.37
CA TYR A 280 -20.24 6.98 4.15
C TYR A 280 -19.38 7.91 3.29
N ASP A 281 -19.30 9.20 3.63
CA ASP A 281 -18.61 10.20 2.79
C ASP A 281 -17.10 9.97 2.64
N ARG A 282 -16.46 9.40 3.64
CA ARG A 282 -15.00 9.12 3.59
C ARG A 282 -14.64 8.03 2.61
N MET A 283 -15.52 7.04 2.44
CA MET A 283 -15.29 5.86 1.62
C MET A 283 -16.25 5.80 0.43
N ARG A 284 -16.45 6.93 -0.25
CA ARG A 284 -17.46 7.02 -1.31
C ARG A 284 -17.27 6.01 -2.43
N LEU A 285 -18.16 5.04 -2.44
CA LEU A 285 -18.55 4.29 -3.62
C LEU A 285 -19.97 4.69 -3.97
N SER A 286 -20.25 5.99 -4.08
CA SER A 286 -21.59 6.51 -4.31
C SER A 286 -21.71 7.22 -5.63
N TRP A 287 -22.92 7.19 -6.17
CA TRP A 287 -23.30 8.03 -7.27
C TRP A 287 -23.63 9.44 -6.75
N SER A 288 -22.90 10.44 -7.20
CA SER A 288 -23.22 11.82 -6.89
C SER A 288 -23.22 12.66 -8.17
N SER A 289 -23.92 13.79 -8.12
CA SER A 289 -23.95 14.74 -9.25
C SER A 289 -22.57 15.32 -9.57
N SER A 290 -21.65 15.29 -8.63
CA SER A 290 -20.27 15.70 -8.82
C SER A 290 -19.36 14.59 -9.34
N ASN A 291 -19.80 13.34 -9.30
CA ASN A 291 -19.19 12.15 -9.94
C ASN A 291 -17.65 12.03 -9.86
N TYR A 292 -17.04 12.51 -8.80
CA TYR A 292 -15.58 12.63 -8.72
C TYR A 292 -14.84 11.30 -8.85
N PHE A 293 -15.47 10.20 -8.44
CA PHE A 293 -14.82 8.88 -8.40
C PHE A 293 -15.54 7.81 -9.24
N ASN A 294 -16.50 8.21 -10.06
CA ASN A 294 -17.18 7.32 -10.99
C ASN A 294 -16.45 7.27 -12.34
N VAL A 295 -16.53 6.12 -13.02
CA VAL A 295 -15.92 5.91 -14.34
C VAL A 295 -16.93 6.09 -15.49
N ARG A 296 -17.95 6.91 -15.32
CA ARG A 296 -18.99 7.14 -16.31
C ARG A 296 -18.55 8.01 -17.48
N TYR A 297 -19.11 7.75 -18.63
CA TYR A 297 -19.03 8.66 -19.78
C TYR A 297 -19.84 9.93 -19.53
N GLY A 298 -19.32 11.08 -19.95
CA GLY A 298 -20.06 12.33 -19.98
C GLY A 298 -21.15 12.34 -21.07
N LYS A 299 -20.92 11.58 -22.15
CA LYS A 299 -21.88 11.35 -23.23
C LYS A 299 -21.91 9.86 -23.54
N GLU A 300 -23.12 9.37 -23.82
CA GLU A 300 -23.32 8.00 -24.21
C GLU A 300 -22.55 7.65 -25.48
N ASN A 301 -21.89 6.50 -25.47
CA ASN A 301 -21.14 5.95 -26.59
C ASN A 301 -19.95 6.78 -27.11
N ASP A 302 -19.46 7.75 -26.34
CA ASP A 302 -18.32 8.57 -26.73
C ASP A 302 -17.15 8.40 -25.75
N ILE A 303 -16.17 7.61 -26.14
CA ILE A 303 -14.97 7.37 -25.33
C ILE A 303 -14.18 8.66 -25.01
N ASN A 304 -14.22 9.65 -25.90
CA ASN A 304 -13.52 10.93 -25.69
C ASN A 304 -14.24 11.83 -24.68
N SER A 305 -15.46 11.48 -24.31
CA SER A 305 -16.23 12.21 -23.31
C SER A 305 -16.18 11.56 -21.92
N LEU A 306 -15.26 10.65 -21.67
CA LEU A 306 -14.96 10.15 -20.33
C LEU A 306 -14.71 11.32 -19.39
N PHE A 307 -15.59 11.48 -18.40
CA PHE A 307 -15.44 12.51 -17.38
C PHE A 307 -14.40 12.10 -16.35
N ASN A 308 -13.19 11.84 -16.82
CA ASN A 308 -12.08 11.36 -16.03
C ASN A 308 -10.75 11.93 -16.57
N ASP A 309 -10.09 12.71 -15.75
CA ASP A 309 -8.75 13.24 -15.99
C ASP A 309 -7.92 13.17 -14.70
N ASN A 310 -6.78 13.79 -14.65
CA ASN A 310 -5.94 13.78 -13.45
C ASN A 310 -6.56 14.55 -12.26
N ILE A 311 -7.60 15.35 -12.48
CA ILE A 311 -8.24 16.19 -11.46
C ILE A 311 -9.63 15.66 -11.10
N ASN A 312 -10.34 15.06 -12.06
CA ASN A 312 -11.73 14.64 -11.94
C ASN A 312 -11.93 13.16 -12.20
N GLY A 313 -12.94 12.59 -11.57
CA GLY A 313 -13.35 11.21 -11.75
C GLY A 313 -12.39 10.19 -11.12
N TRP A 314 -12.56 8.94 -11.50
CA TRP A 314 -11.82 7.81 -10.93
C TRP A 314 -10.30 7.89 -11.15
N ARG A 315 -9.85 8.36 -12.33
CA ARG A 315 -8.44 8.56 -12.63
C ARG A 315 -7.75 9.54 -11.67
N SER A 316 -8.49 10.51 -11.15
CA SER A 316 -7.95 11.50 -10.20
C SER A 316 -7.45 10.90 -8.88
N ILE A 317 -7.92 9.70 -8.51
CA ILE A 317 -7.41 8.96 -7.36
C ILE A 317 -5.89 8.77 -7.47
N PHE A 318 -5.40 8.52 -8.68
CA PHE A 318 -3.99 8.27 -8.98
C PHE A 318 -3.27 9.50 -9.53
N GLY A 319 -3.94 10.26 -10.39
CA GLY A 319 -3.35 11.33 -11.19
C GLY A 319 -3.31 12.71 -10.53
N ARG A 320 -3.94 12.94 -9.38
CA ARG A 320 -3.86 14.22 -8.70
C ARG A 320 -2.44 14.50 -8.21
N PRO A 321 -1.97 15.75 -8.29
CA PRO A 321 -0.72 16.15 -7.65
C PRO A 321 -0.71 15.77 -6.18
N ALA A 322 0.45 15.35 -5.67
CA ALA A 322 0.59 14.85 -4.31
C ALA A 322 0.20 15.88 -3.24
N GLY A 323 0.44 17.17 -3.47
CA GLY A 323 0.09 18.27 -2.56
C GLY A 323 -1.39 18.66 -2.52
N GLU A 324 -2.24 18.11 -3.40
CA GLU A 324 -3.66 18.45 -3.41
C GLU A 324 -4.48 17.62 -2.42
N ARG A 325 -5.24 18.30 -1.58
CA ARG A 325 -6.05 17.69 -0.50
C ARG A 325 -7.35 17.01 -0.92
N TYR A 326 -7.66 16.95 -2.19
CA TYR A 326 -9.05 16.69 -2.63
C TYR A 326 -9.52 15.24 -2.59
N SER A 327 -8.64 14.27 -2.39
CA SER A 327 -9.01 12.84 -2.50
C SER A 327 -9.11 12.11 -1.16
N TYR A 328 -9.30 12.82 -0.07
CA TYR A 328 -9.35 12.27 1.29
C TYR A 328 -10.40 11.17 1.48
N ASP A 329 -11.51 11.29 0.78
CA ASP A 329 -12.65 10.40 1.00
C ASP A 329 -12.39 8.97 0.52
N VAL A 330 -11.37 8.77 -0.33
CA VAL A 330 -11.06 7.43 -0.88
C VAL A 330 -9.71 6.89 -0.44
N TRP A 331 -8.79 7.73 0.05
CA TRP A 331 -7.48 7.29 0.51
C TRP A 331 -7.51 6.92 1.99
N VAL A 332 -7.03 5.73 2.30
CA VAL A 332 -6.94 5.21 3.67
C VAL A 332 -5.51 5.21 4.17
N TRP A 333 -4.59 4.73 3.32
CA TRP A 333 -3.16 4.72 3.60
C TRP A 333 -2.39 4.98 2.33
N VAL A 334 -1.77 6.16 2.25
CA VAL A 334 -1.08 6.66 1.05
C VAL A 334 0.19 7.39 1.43
N MET A 335 1.30 7.00 0.84
CA MET A 335 2.58 7.69 0.97
C MET A 335 2.87 8.51 -0.28
N HIS A 336 3.37 9.73 -0.07
CA HIS A 336 3.69 10.68 -1.13
C HIS A 336 5.20 10.73 -1.37
N TYR A 337 5.59 10.77 -2.63
CA TYR A 337 6.96 10.99 -3.08
C TYR A 337 7.06 12.34 -3.75
N ASP A 338 8.13 13.04 -3.45
CA ASP A 338 8.47 14.35 -3.97
C ASP A 338 9.83 14.31 -4.66
N SER A 339 10.03 15.10 -5.70
CA SER A 339 11.29 15.13 -6.44
C SER A 339 12.47 15.68 -5.65
N ASP A 340 12.19 16.47 -4.60
CA ASP A 340 13.21 17.18 -3.80
C ASP A 340 13.65 16.37 -2.58
N PHE A 341 12.96 15.26 -2.24
CA PHE A 341 13.20 14.47 -1.03
C PHE A 341 13.45 12.99 -1.33
N ALA A 342 14.34 12.38 -0.55
CA ALA A 342 14.55 10.93 -0.59
C ALA A 342 13.46 10.20 0.24
N PRO A 343 13.12 8.95 -0.15
CA PRO A 343 13.61 8.24 -1.32
C PRO A 343 12.97 8.70 -2.63
N GLU A 344 13.64 8.48 -3.75
CA GLU A 344 13.10 8.76 -5.08
C GLU A 344 11.87 7.89 -5.37
N TYR A 345 10.94 8.42 -6.18
CA TYR A 345 9.78 7.70 -6.67
C TYR A 345 10.20 6.60 -7.67
N PRO A 346 10.03 5.31 -7.35
CA PRO A 346 10.64 4.24 -8.14
C PRO A 346 9.85 3.86 -9.40
N PHE A 347 8.59 4.25 -9.49
CA PHE A 347 7.67 3.68 -10.46
C PHE A 347 7.78 4.26 -11.87
N ILE A 348 8.38 5.46 -12.03
CA ILE A 348 8.64 6.00 -13.37
C ILE A 348 9.60 5.08 -14.12
N ARG A 349 10.70 4.67 -13.48
CA ARG A 349 11.67 3.75 -14.07
C ARG A 349 11.02 2.44 -14.51
N LEU A 350 10.15 1.86 -13.68
CA LEU A 350 9.52 0.57 -13.97
C LEU A 350 8.51 0.62 -15.11
N PHE A 351 7.70 1.67 -15.20
CA PHE A 351 6.47 1.65 -15.99
C PHE A 351 6.44 2.60 -17.18
N ALA A 352 7.15 3.75 -17.13
CA ALA A 352 7.09 4.72 -18.21
C ALA A 352 7.89 4.23 -19.43
N ASN A 353 7.31 4.43 -20.63
CA ASN A 353 7.92 4.10 -21.92
C ASN A 353 8.57 5.33 -22.57
N GLU A 354 8.83 6.37 -21.81
CA GLU A 354 9.44 7.60 -22.28
C GLU A 354 10.29 8.26 -21.18
N GLY A 355 11.19 9.15 -21.61
CA GLY A 355 12.05 9.93 -20.71
C GLY A 355 13.00 9.05 -19.89
N GLU A 356 12.89 9.08 -18.56
CA GLU A 356 13.70 8.27 -17.65
C GLU A 356 13.06 6.91 -17.33
N GLY A 357 11.99 6.55 -18.02
CA GLY A 357 11.39 5.23 -17.92
C GLY A 357 12.21 4.17 -18.64
N GLU A 358 12.32 3.00 -18.04
CA GLU A 358 12.96 1.82 -18.65
C GLU A 358 11.93 0.83 -19.19
N TYR A 359 10.64 1.09 -18.95
CA TYR A 359 9.52 0.26 -19.42
C TYR A 359 9.71 -1.22 -19.13
N GLN A 360 10.04 -1.55 -17.90
CA GLN A 360 10.36 -2.92 -17.51
C GLN A 360 9.12 -3.80 -17.33
N LEU A 361 8.01 -3.21 -16.88
CA LEU A 361 6.76 -3.90 -16.59
C LEU A 361 5.58 -3.24 -17.31
N LYS A 362 4.61 -4.06 -17.68
CA LYS A 362 3.38 -3.64 -18.36
C LYS A 362 2.17 -4.44 -17.87
N PRO A 363 0.93 -4.01 -18.16
CA PRO A 363 -0.26 -4.82 -17.99
C PRO A 363 -0.13 -6.16 -18.74
N SER A 364 -0.50 -7.26 -18.09
CA SER A 364 -0.54 -8.58 -18.74
C SER A 364 -1.68 -8.65 -19.76
N GLN A 365 -1.57 -9.55 -20.72
CA GLN A 365 -2.68 -9.80 -21.66
C GLN A 365 -3.94 -10.28 -20.92
N SER A 366 -3.79 -10.99 -19.81
CA SER A 366 -4.92 -11.46 -18.99
C SER A 366 -5.78 -10.33 -18.44
N ILE A 367 -5.20 -9.26 -17.91
CA ILE A 367 -5.98 -8.13 -17.40
C ILE A 367 -6.58 -7.30 -18.54
N LEU A 368 -5.86 -7.13 -19.65
CA LEU A 368 -6.37 -6.45 -20.83
C LEU A 368 -7.61 -7.17 -21.39
N ASP A 369 -7.58 -8.50 -21.47
CA ASP A 369 -8.72 -9.32 -21.89
C ASP A 369 -9.90 -9.20 -20.93
N LYS A 370 -9.63 -9.18 -19.59
CA LYS A 370 -10.67 -9.05 -18.58
C LYS A 370 -11.41 -7.71 -18.70
N TRP A 371 -10.70 -6.60 -18.91
CA TRP A 371 -11.34 -5.30 -19.13
C TRP A 371 -12.08 -5.25 -20.47
N ASN A 372 -11.52 -5.81 -21.55
CA ASN A 372 -12.15 -5.84 -22.86
C ASN A 372 -13.39 -6.75 -22.92
N SER A 373 -13.51 -7.75 -22.05
CA SER A 373 -14.66 -8.67 -22.01
C SER A 373 -15.88 -8.11 -21.30
N GLN A 374 -15.79 -6.93 -20.67
CA GLN A 374 -16.92 -6.31 -20.00
C GLN A 374 -17.78 -5.51 -20.98
N THR A 375 -19.06 -5.39 -20.67
CA THR A 375 -19.97 -4.51 -21.41
C THR A 375 -20.66 -3.57 -20.43
N GLN A 376 -20.65 -2.28 -20.71
CA GLN A 376 -21.25 -1.26 -19.88
C GLN A 376 -22.78 -1.19 -20.07
N TRP A 377 -23.50 -0.52 -19.15
CA TRP A 377 -24.94 -0.31 -19.27
C TRP A 377 -25.40 0.38 -20.57
N ASN A 378 -24.54 1.17 -21.18
CA ASN A 378 -24.78 1.84 -22.47
C ASN A 378 -24.34 0.99 -23.69
N ASN A 379 -24.11 -0.30 -23.51
CA ASN A 379 -23.65 -1.25 -24.53
C ASN A 379 -22.26 -0.95 -25.12
N VAL A 380 -21.43 -0.16 -24.44
CA VAL A 380 -20.03 0.01 -24.83
C VAL A 380 -19.24 -1.21 -24.37
N GLU A 381 -18.55 -1.85 -25.29
CA GLU A 381 -17.75 -3.06 -25.04
C GLU A 381 -16.40 -2.71 -24.47
N PHE A 382 -16.23 -2.60 -23.23
CA PHE A 382 -15.05 -2.66 -22.34
C PHE A 382 -15.35 -2.04 -20.97
N ASP A 383 -14.49 -2.34 -19.99
CA ASP A 383 -14.48 -1.65 -18.70
C ASP A 383 -13.62 -0.38 -18.80
N ALA A 384 -14.21 0.77 -18.55
CA ALA A 384 -13.50 2.06 -18.63
C ALA A 384 -12.31 2.17 -17.66
N ARG A 385 -12.30 1.40 -16.57
CA ARG A 385 -11.16 1.35 -15.64
C ARG A 385 -9.87 0.89 -16.32
N GLY A 386 -9.96 0.04 -17.36
CA GLY A 386 -8.80 -0.36 -18.16
C GLY A 386 -8.10 0.84 -18.80
N ILE A 387 -8.84 1.67 -19.53
CA ILE A 387 -8.31 2.91 -20.13
C ILE A 387 -7.82 3.89 -19.06
N LEU A 388 -8.53 3.96 -17.94
CA LEU A 388 -8.21 4.88 -16.84
C LEU A 388 -7.07 4.38 -15.92
N SER A 389 -6.63 3.14 -16.09
CA SER A 389 -5.49 2.56 -15.38
C SER A 389 -4.22 2.50 -16.21
N THR A 390 -4.34 2.73 -17.53
CA THR A 390 -3.23 2.54 -18.48
C THR A 390 -3.02 3.80 -19.32
N LYS A 391 -1.78 4.01 -19.74
CA LYS A 391 -1.47 4.86 -20.89
C LYS A 391 -1.32 3.98 -22.13
N ASN A 392 -1.46 4.57 -23.30
CA ASN A 392 -1.30 3.86 -24.59
C ASN A 392 -2.24 2.63 -24.72
N TRP A 393 -3.47 2.73 -24.21
CA TRP A 393 -4.48 1.69 -24.34
C TRP A 393 -4.72 1.29 -25.81
N GLY A 394 -4.83 -0.01 -26.05
CA GLY A 394 -5.05 -0.54 -27.40
C GLY A 394 -3.81 -0.57 -28.30
N THR A 395 -2.66 -0.14 -27.83
CA THR A 395 -1.39 -0.28 -28.53
C THR A 395 -0.66 -1.59 -28.18
N MET A 396 0.48 -1.81 -28.83
CA MET A 396 1.34 -2.96 -28.51
C MET A 396 2.12 -2.79 -27.19
N GLU A 397 2.22 -1.57 -26.68
CA GLU A 397 3.03 -1.17 -25.54
C GLU A 397 2.20 -0.34 -24.52
N PRO A 398 1.18 -0.93 -23.90
CA PRO A 398 0.42 -0.25 -22.86
C PRO A 398 1.28 -0.05 -21.60
N GLU A 399 1.20 1.13 -20.99
CA GLU A 399 1.89 1.45 -19.73
C GLU A 399 0.96 1.33 -18.54
N VAL A 400 1.52 1.04 -17.35
CA VAL A 400 0.78 1.12 -16.08
C VAL A 400 0.61 2.59 -15.70
N GLY A 401 -0.53 3.16 -16.07
CA GLY A 401 -0.82 4.58 -15.93
C GLY A 401 -1.00 5.06 -14.49
N LYS A 402 -1.51 4.21 -13.58
CA LYS A 402 -1.77 4.57 -12.18
C LYS A 402 -0.56 5.22 -11.48
N PHE A 403 0.66 4.86 -11.88
CA PHE A 403 1.89 5.40 -11.31
C PHE A 403 2.54 6.49 -12.18
N THR A 404 2.12 6.63 -13.44
CA THR A 404 2.81 7.50 -14.41
C THR A 404 1.96 8.66 -14.93
N PHE A 405 0.72 8.83 -14.45
CA PHE A 405 -0.18 9.88 -14.97
C PHE A 405 0.36 11.30 -14.81
N ASN A 406 1.13 11.57 -13.76
CA ASN A 406 1.73 12.88 -13.49
C ASN A 406 3.09 13.07 -14.17
N TYR A 407 3.69 12.01 -14.71
CA TYR A 407 4.97 12.09 -15.36
C TYR A 407 4.83 12.59 -16.80
N ASN A 408 5.61 13.60 -17.16
CA ASN A 408 5.69 14.17 -18.50
C ASN A 408 7.14 14.32 -18.91
N ALA A 409 7.62 13.38 -19.71
CA ALA A 409 9.00 13.33 -20.19
C ALA A 409 9.40 14.54 -21.06
N MET A 410 8.43 15.19 -21.72
CA MET A 410 8.71 16.32 -22.62
C MET A 410 8.78 17.66 -21.89
N SER A 411 7.89 17.90 -20.92
CA SER A 411 7.80 19.20 -20.26
C SER A 411 8.53 19.26 -18.91
N THR A 412 8.54 18.17 -18.16
CA THR A 412 9.11 18.09 -16.80
C THR A 412 9.82 16.74 -16.57
N PRO A 413 10.87 16.42 -17.36
CA PRO A 413 11.49 15.08 -17.33
C PRO A 413 12.10 14.72 -15.97
N LEU A 414 12.54 15.70 -15.20
CA LEU A 414 13.16 15.49 -13.88
C LEU A 414 12.14 15.49 -12.73
N GLN A 415 10.87 15.80 -13.01
CA GLN A 415 9.83 15.84 -11.99
C GLN A 415 9.25 14.43 -11.81
N LYS A 416 9.73 13.74 -10.79
CA LYS A 416 9.32 12.38 -10.43
C LYS A 416 8.54 12.42 -9.12
N GLU A 417 7.29 12.82 -9.20
CA GLU A 417 6.37 12.85 -8.07
C GLU A 417 5.34 11.74 -8.21
N GLY A 418 4.86 11.24 -7.09
CA GLY A 418 3.79 10.26 -7.14
C GLY A 418 3.33 9.78 -5.79
N LYS A 419 2.54 8.74 -5.83
CA LYS A 419 1.91 8.15 -4.66
C LYS A 419 2.11 6.65 -4.64
N TRP A 420 2.36 6.12 -3.47
CA TRP A 420 2.22 4.72 -3.18
C TRP A 420 0.94 4.53 -2.38
N ILE A 421 -0.11 4.06 -3.05
CA ILE A 421 -1.42 3.81 -2.44
C ILE A 421 -1.41 2.38 -1.92
N LEU A 422 -1.33 2.22 -0.59
CA LEU A 422 -1.33 0.91 0.06
C LEU A 422 -2.77 0.46 0.37
N GLU A 423 -3.65 1.42 0.69
CA GLU A 423 -5.04 1.14 1.01
C GLU A 423 -5.96 2.28 0.57
N ARG A 424 -7.10 1.93 -0.01
CA ARG A 424 -8.14 2.89 -0.40
C ARG A 424 -9.55 2.31 -0.23
N ALA A 425 -10.57 3.15 -0.34
CA ALA A 425 -11.95 2.76 -0.12
C ALA A 425 -12.36 1.46 -0.81
N ALA A 426 -12.00 1.27 -2.07
CA ALA A 426 -12.39 0.07 -2.81
C ALA A 426 -11.71 -1.20 -2.29
N SER A 427 -10.44 -1.13 -1.85
CA SER A 427 -9.76 -2.28 -1.26
C SER A 427 -10.42 -2.70 0.06
N VAL A 428 -10.78 -1.73 0.90
CA VAL A 428 -11.50 -2.00 2.16
C VAL A 428 -12.87 -2.65 1.89
N HIS A 429 -13.64 -2.14 0.91
CA HIS A 429 -14.94 -2.75 0.56
C HIS A 429 -14.80 -4.18 0.04
N LEU A 430 -13.81 -4.46 -0.79
CA LEU A 430 -13.55 -5.81 -1.31
C LEU A 430 -13.11 -6.78 -0.22
N LYS A 431 -12.28 -6.33 0.71
CA LYS A 431 -11.85 -7.10 1.88
C LYS A 431 -13.03 -7.36 2.85
N PHE A 432 -13.89 -6.35 3.07
CA PHE A 432 -15.12 -6.53 3.82
C PHE A 432 -16.05 -7.54 3.14
N ALA A 433 -16.22 -7.44 1.81
CA ALA A 433 -17.05 -8.37 1.05
C ALA A 433 -16.50 -9.81 1.14
N GLU A 434 -15.17 -9.99 1.12
CA GLU A 434 -14.54 -11.30 1.35
C GLU A 434 -14.84 -11.83 2.76
N ALA A 435 -14.67 -10.99 3.78
CA ALA A 435 -14.95 -11.37 5.17
C ALA A 435 -16.44 -11.74 5.34
N ALA A 436 -17.36 -10.91 4.88
CA ALA A 436 -18.79 -11.20 4.96
C ALA A 436 -19.17 -12.49 4.21
N ASN A 437 -18.66 -12.70 2.99
CA ASN A 437 -18.95 -13.89 2.21
C ASN A 437 -18.52 -15.19 2.91
N MET A 438 -17.43 -15.12 3.65
CA MET A 438 -16.86 -16.30 4.33
C MET A 438 -17.42 -16.55 5.73
N ASP A 439 -18.17 -15.61 6.30
CA ASP A 439 -18.84 -15.81 7.57
C ASP A 439 -19.96 -16.87 7.48
N ASN A 440 -20.33 -17.46 8.62
CA ASN A 440 -21.28 -18.57 8.67
C ASN A 440 -22.74 -18.13 8.89
N LEU A 441 -23.10 -16.94 8.38
CA LEU A 441 -24.48 -16.45 8.43
C LEU A 441 -25.24 -16.84 7.15
N ASP A 442 -26.49 -17.26 7.32
CA ASP A 442 -27.34 -17.62 6.19
C ASP A 442 -27.59 -16.41 5.28
N GLY A 443 -27.39 -16.61 3.97
CA GLY A 443 -27.64 -15.59 2.95
C GLY A 443 -26.64 -14.42 2.92
N ILE A 444 -25.63 -14.42 3.76
CA ILE A 444 -24.65 -13.32 3.86
C ILE A 444 -23.89 -13.04 2.55
N SER A 445 -23.77 -14.03 1.68
CA SER A 445 -23.16 -13.86 0.35
C SER A 445 -23.93 -12.85 -0.52
N GLN A 446 -25.24 -12.65 -0.28
CA GLN A 446 -26.01 -11.60 -0.95
C GLN A 446 -25.49 -10.19 -0.56
N LEU A 447 -25.15 -9.95 0.70
CA LEU A 447 -24.55 -8.68 1.11
C LEU A 447 -23.19 -8.45 0.41
N SER A 448 -22.37 -9.49 0.31
CA SER A 448 -21.10 -9.40 -0.41
C SER A 448 -21.29 -9.08 -1.88
N ARG A 449 -22.25 -9.70 -2.54
CA ARG A 449 -22.62 -9.37 -3.93
C ARG A 449 -23.15 -7.95 -4.07
N ALA A 450 -23.96 -7.47 -3.11
CA ALA A 450 -24.45 -6.11 -3.11
C ALA A 450 -23.33 -5.06 -3.06
N LEU A 451 -22.30 -5.30 -2.24
CA LEU A 451 -21.13 -4.42 -2.15
C LEU A 451 -20.34 -4.35 -3.46
N ILE A 452 -20.36 -5.44 -4.22
CA ILE A 452 -19.65 -5.53 -5.49
C ILE A 452 -20.49 -4.98 -6.64
N ASN A 453 -21.74 -5.38 -6.74
CA ASN A 453 -22.62 -5.11 -7.89
C ASN A 453 -23.21 -3.69 -7.87
N GLU A 454 -24.49 -3.57 -7.57
CA GLU A 454 -25.27 -2.34 -7.69
C GLU A 454 -25.39 -1.53 -6.39
N GLY A 455 -24.95 -2.10 -5.28
CA GLY A 455 -25.04 -1.48 -3.97
C GLY A 455 -26.13 -2.08 -3.08
N ILE A 456 -26.05 -1.75 -1.78
CA ILE A 456 -26.88 -2.40 -0.76
C ILE A 456 -28.37 -2.10 -0.99
N ARG A 457 -28.71 -0.84 -1.29
CA ARG A 457 -30.11 -0.45 -1.49
C ARG A 457 -30.73 -1.23 -2.64
N GLU A 458 -30.10 -1.23 -3.79
CA GLU A 458 -30.65 -1.86 -5.00
C GLU A 458 -30.77 -3.38 -4.85
N ALA A 459 -29.78 -4.01 -4.25
CA ALA A 459 -29.74 -5.47 -4.06
C ALA A 459 -30.81 -6.00 -3.08
N PHE A 460 -31.31 -5.16 -2.19
CA PHE A 460 -32.30 -5.55 -1.17
C PHE A 460 -33.65 -4.86 -1.35
N THR A 461 -33.85 -4.11 -2.44
CA THR A 461 -35.18 -3.56 -2.79
C THR A 461 -36.03 -4.68 -3.38
N PRO A 462 -37.24 -4.92 -2.84
CA PRO A 462 -38.15 -5.89 -3.43
C PRO A 462 -38.53 -5.53 -4.87
N ASP A 463 -38.67 -6.55 -5.74
CA ASP A 463 -39.01 -6.37 -7.16
C ASP A 463 -40.40 -5.70 -7.38
N ASP A 464 -41.32 -5.87 -6.43
CA ASP A 464 -42.68 -5.30 -6.46
C ASP A 464 -42.79 -3.88 -5.86
N PHE A 465 -41.62 -3.31 -5.50
CA PHE A 465 -41.58 -1.96 -4.93
C PHE A 465 -42.04 -0.90 -5.95
N SER A 466 -43.10 -0.19 -5.61
CA SER A 466 -43.48 1.01 -6.35
C SER A 466 -42.86 2.24 -5.66
N GLY A 467 -42.05 3.00 -6.41
CA GLY A 467 -41.39 4.21 -5.92
C GLY A 467 -42.30 5.32 -5.38
N ASP A 468 -43.62 5.10 -5.42
CA ASP A 468 -44.64 5.99 -4.89
C ASP A 468 -44.98 5.72 -3.42
N ASP A 469 -44.49 4.64 -2.83
CA ASP A 469 -44.75 4.32 -1.43
C ASP A 469 -43.68 4.95 -0.52
N VAL A 470 -43.95 6.20 -0.22
CA VAL A 470 -43.04 7.16 0.43
C VAL A 470 -42.70 6.78 1.87
N THR A 471 -43.52 5.92 2.47
CA THR A 471 -43.35 5.48 3.86
C THR A 471 -42.64 4.15 3.97
N ASP A 472 -42.57 3.41 2.88
CA ASP A 472 -41.89 2.13 2.89
C ASP A 472 -40.39 2.32 2.93
N ILE A 473 -39.83 1.88 4.03
CA ILE A 473 -38.40 1.90 4.28
C ILE A 473 -37.86 0.58 3.82
N GLN A 474 -37.00 0.64 2.83
CA GLN A 474 -36.45 -0.53 2.20
C GLN A 474 -35.00 -0.72 2.56
N ASN A 475 -34.49 -1.92 2.29
CA ASN A 475 -33.08 -2.24 2.31
C ASN A 475 -32.46 -2.14 3.70
N THR A 476 -33.24 -2.39 4.75
CA THR A 476 -32.68 -2.69 6.05
C THR A 476 -32.34 -4.16 6.09
N LEU A 477 -31.07 -4.46 6.30
CA LEU A 477 -30.63 -5.83 6.48
C LEU A 477 -31.03 -6.32 7.87
N GLU A 478 -31.54 -7.54 7.95
CA GLU A 478 -31.90 -8.20 9.21
C GLU A 478 -30.69 -8.86 9.90
N TYR A 479 -29.48 -8.43 9.55
CA TYR A 479 -28.25 -8.92 10.18
C TYR A 479 -27.86 -8.05 11.36
N GLY A 480 -27.25 -8.65 12.37
CA GLY A 480 -26.57 -7.91 13.44
C GLY A 480 -25.25 -7.30 12.97
N ALA A 481 -24.68 -6.44 13.81
CA ALA A 481 -23.35 -5.89 13.56
C ALA A 481 -22.33 -7.04 13.38
N PRO A 482 -21.37 -6.88 12.47
CA PRO A 482 -21.01 -5.70 11.66
C PRO A 482 -21.73 -5.62 10.29
N TYR A 483 -22.80 -6.37 10.08
CA TYR A 483 -23.48 -6.51 8.78
C TYR A 483 -24.80 -5.72 8.67
N ASP A 484 -25.15 -4.95 9.69
CA ASP A 484 -26.38 -4.18 9.86
C ASP A 484 -26.39 -2.84 9.10
N PHE A 485 -26.20 -2.87 7.80
CA PHE A 485 -26.20 -1.66 6.98
C PHE A 485 -27.60 -1.06 6.83
N ASP A 486 -27.76 0.22 7.16
CA ASP A 486 -28.97 0.96 6.89
C ASP A 486 -28.86 1.72 5.56
N ALA A 487 -29.47 1.17 4.53
CA ALA A 487 -29.55 1.75 3.20
C ALA A 487 -30.96 2.29 2.84
N ARG A 488 -31.84 2.41 3.83
CA ARG A 488 -33.21 2.87 3.64
C ARG A 488 -33.27 4.31 3.12
N GLN A 489 -34.25 4.58 2.29
CA GLN A 489 -34.58 5.91 1.82
C GLN A 489 -36.10 6.12 1.87
N GLY A 490 -36.59 7.17 2.55
CA GLY A 490 -37.98 7.58 2.59
C GLY A 490 -38.14 9.05 2.24
N ASP A 491 -39.28 9.44 1.69
CA ASP A 491 -39.50 10.81 1.24
C ASP A 491 -40.27 11.67 2.26
N PHE A 492 -41.11 11.05 3.10
CA PHE A 492 -41.78 11.83 4.14
C PHE A 492 -42.09 11.00 5.41
N PRO A 493 -41.66 11.44 6.60
CA PRO A 493 -40.60 12.46 6.75
C PRO A 493 -39.34 11.99 6.05
N THR A 494 -38.60 12.89 5.45
CA THR A 494 -37.37 12.54 4.72
C THR A 494 -36.41 11.76 5.64
N TYR A 495 -36.18 10.51 5.30
CA TYR A 495 -35.24 9.65 5.99
C TYR A 495 -34.17 9.18 5.01
N ARG A 496 -32.92 9.20 5.43
CA ARG A 496 -31.78 8.75 4.66
C ARG A 496 -30.87 7.93 5.58
N GLY A 497 -30.84 6.63 5.38
CA GLY A 497 -29.86 5.77 6.04
C GLY A 497 -28.43 6.13 5.61
N PRO A 498 -27.42 5.83 6.40
CA PRO A 498 -26.01 6.15 6.06
C PRO A 498 -25.56 5.58 4.71
N TRP A 499 -26.13 4.48 4.28
CA TRP A 499 -25.73 3.74 3.08
C TRP A 499 -26.68 3.90 1.88
N TYR A 500 -27.66 4.79 1.94
CA TYR A 500 -28.69 4.94 0.90
C TYR A 500 -28.16 5.28 -0.50
N ARG A 501 -26.94 5.81 -0.61
CA ARG A 501 -26.28 6.15 -1.88
C ARG A 501 -25.21 5.15 -2.30
N HIS A 502 -25.04 4.07 -1.56
CA HIS A 502 -24.03 3.09 -1.91
C HIS A 502 -24.34 2.44 -3.25
N GLN A 503 -23.36 2.35 -4.13
CA GLN A 503 -23.55 1.92 -5.51
C GLN A 503 -22.79 0.65 -5.88
N GLY A 504 -22.03 0.08 -4.98
CA GLY A 504 -21.15 -1.03 -5.29
C GLY A 504 -19.99 -0.67 -6.25
N ILE A 505 -19.03 -1.56 -6.36
CA ILE A 505 -17.81 -1.32 -7.15
C ILE A 505 -18.12 -1.36 -8.65
N ARG A 506 -18.86 -2.38 -9.10
CA ARG A 506 -19.30 -2.50 -10.51
C ARG A 506 -20.28 -1.44 -10.92
N GLY A 507 -21.28 -1.14 -10.05
CA GLY A 507 -22.24 -0.08 -10.31
C GLY A 507 -21.57 1.28 -10.50
N ARG A 508 -20.56 1.60 -9.68
CA ARG A 508 -19.72 2.79 -9.85
C ARG A 508 -18.97 2.80 -11.18
N ALA A 509 -18.48 1.63 -11.62
CA ALA A 509 -17.81 1.46 -12.91
C ALA A 509 -18.78 1.43 -14.11
N TYR A 510 -20.07 1.62 -13.86
CA TYR A 510 -21.13 1.59 -14.87
C TYR A 510 -21.26 0.22 -15.58
N LEU A 511 -20.97 -0.83 -14.85
CA LEU A 511 -21.12 -2.22 -15.31
C LEU A 511 -22.39 -2.84 -14.73
N PRO A 512 -23.11 -3.67 -15.50
CA PRO A 512 -24.26 -4.40 -14.99
C PRO A 512 -23.85 -5.39 -13.89
N PRO A 513 -24.78 -5.70 -12.96
CA PRO A 513 -24.55 -6.71 -11.94
C PRO A 513 -24.30 -8.08 -12.55
N ILE A 514 -23.52 -8.88 -11.86
CA ILE A 514 -23.34 -10.31 -12.17
C ILE A 514 -24.20 -11.08 -11.17
N THR A 515 -25.23 -11.73 -11.68
CA THR A 515 -26.22 -12.45 -10.88
C THR A 515 -25.77 -13.88 -10.60
N LEU A 516 -26.15 -14.40 -9.44
CA LEU A 516 -25.95 -15.80 -9.09
C LEU A 516 -26.69 -16.69 -10.09
N PRO A 517 -26.05 -17.69 -10.71
CA PRO A 517 -26.71 -18.66 -11.58
C PRO A 517 -27.80 -19.44 -10.83
N GLU A 518 -28.94 -19.69 -11.49
CA GLU A 518 -30.08 -20.40 -10.88
C GLU A 518 -29.78 -21.86 -10.50
N ASP A 519 -28.80 -22.47 -11.11
CA ASP A 519 -28.35 -23.83 -10.84
C ASP A 519 -27.46 -23.96 -9.60
N ILE A 520 -26.95 -22.83 -9.08
CA ILE A 520 -26.22 -22.80 -7.81
C ILE A 520 -27.21 -22.70 -6.65
N THR A 521 -27.39 -23.80 -5.94
CA THR A 521 -28.36 -23.90 -4.82
C THR A 521 -27.69 -24.27 -3.49
N GLY A 522 -26.44 -24.72 -3.53
CA GLY A 522 -25.66 -25.10 -2.35
C GLY A 522 -24.99 -23.88 -1.70
N VAL A 523 -25.10 -23.74 -0.38
CA VAL A 523 -24.48 -22.62 0.37
C VAL A 523 -22.98 -22.51 0.11
N GLN A 524 -22.27 -23.65 0.06
CA GLN A 524 -20.82 -23.63 -0.18
C GLN A 524 -20.48 -23.28 -1.63
N GLU A 525 -21.31 -23.71 -2.60
CA GLU A 525 -21.15 -23.35 -4.01
C GLU A 525 -21.40 -21.85 -4.21
N GLU A 526 -22.43 -21.30 -3.57
CA GLU A 526 -22.72 -19.86 -3.59
C GLU A 526 -21.56 -19.05 -3.00
N LYS A 527 -21.00 -19.47 -1.86
CA LYS A 527 -19.83 -18.82 -1.26
C LYS A 527 -18.64 -18.82 -2.22
N TYR A 528 -18.32 -19.93 -2.84
CA TYR A 528 -17.19 -20.04 -3.76
C TYR A 528 -17.41 -19.24 -5.04
N TRP A 529 -18.63 -19.26 -5.59
CA TRP A 529 -18.97 -18.45 -6.74
C TRP A 529 -18.88 -16.95 -6.43
N THR A 530 -19.41 -16.52 -5.29
CA THR A 530 -19.31 -15.13 -4.83
C THR A 530 -17.86 -14.72 -4.58
N GLU A 531 -17.04 -15.62 -4.05
CA GLU A 531 -15.60 -15.39 -3.87
C GLU A 531 -14.88 -15.23 -5.23
N ASP A 532 -15.23 -16.03 -6.24
CA ASP A 532 -14.67 -15.85 -7.58
C ASP A 532 -15.10 -14.51 -8.20
N LEU A 533 -16.30 -14.02 -7.93
CA LEU A 533 -16.74 -12.68 -8.29
C LEU A 533 -15.90 -11.60 -7.59
N ILE A 534 -15.62 -11.75 -6.29
CA ILE A 534 -14.74 -10.84 -5.54
C ILE A 534 -13.34 -10.82 -6.15
N ILE A 535 -12.77 -11.99 -6.46
CA ILE A 535 -11.45 -12.11 -7.08
C ILE A 535 -11.41 -11.41 -8.44
N GLN A 536 -12.46 -11.59 -9.25
CA GLN A 536 -12.58 -10.95 -10.55
C GLN A 536 -12.68 -9.42 -10.43
N GLU A 537 -13.55 -8.94 -9.56
CA GLU A 537 -13.75 -7.51 -9.38
C GLU A 537 -12.53 -6.82 -8.76
N SER A 538 -11.83 -7.49 -7.85
CA SER A 538 -10.54 -7.03 -7.32
C SER A 538 -9.50 -6.86 -8.44
N ALA A 539 -9.46 -7.77 -9.40
CA ALA A 539 -8.57 -7.64 -10.55
C ALA A 539 -8.87 -6.41 -11.41
N LEU A 540 -10.16 -6.14 -11.68
CA LEU A 540 -10.59 -4.99 -12.50
C LEU A 540 -10.37 -3.65 -11.79
N GLU A 541 -10.56 -3.62 -10.48
CA GLU A 541 -10.51 -2.40 -9.68
C GLU A 541 -9.11 -2.08 -9.16
N LEU A 542 -8.42 -3.07 -8.59
CA LEU A 542 -7.16 -2.89 -7.85
C LEU A 542 -5.90 -3.28 -8.64
N ALA A 543 -6.02 -3.53 -9.95
CA ALA A 543 -4.87 -3.90 -10.77
C ALA A 543 -3.66 -2.99 -10.52
N PHE A 544 -2.50 -3.58 -10.32
CA PHE A 544 -1.18 -2.94 -10.14
C PHE A 544 -0.93 -2.31 -8.77
N GLU A 545 -1.88 -2.35 -7.84
CA GLU A 545 -1.77 -1.66 -6.54
C GLU A 545 -1.09 -2.51 -5.43
N GLY A 546 -0.65 -3.72 -5.76
CA GLY A 546 0.05 -4.61 -4.80
C GLY A 546 -0.87 -5.50 -3.96
N HIS A 547 -2.12 -5.68 -4.37
CA HIS A 547 -3.09 -6.50 -3.64
C HIS A 547 -3.24 -7.93 -4.18
N ARG A 548 -2.73 -8.20 -5.39
CA ARG A 548 -3.12 -9.38 -6.14
C ARG A 548 -2.56 -10.69 -5.60
N TRP A 549 -1.24 -10.77 -5.37
CA TRP A 549 -0.63 -11.99 -4.84
C TRP A 549 -1.14 -12.36 -3.45
N PRO A 550 -1.21 -11.43 -2.47
CA PRO A 550 -1.75 -11.73 -1.15
C PRO A 550 -3.17 -12.27 -1.17
N GLN A 551 -4.05 -11.70 -2.00
CA GLN A 551 -5.43 -12.18 -2.15
C GLN A 551 -5.47 -13.61 -2.70
N LEU A 552 -4.79 -13.85 -3.82
CA LEU A 552 -4.80 -15.16 -4.47
C LEU A 552 -4.16 -16.23 -3.58
N LEU A 553 -3.05 -15.92 -2.91
CA LEU A 553 -2.37 -16.85 -2.01
C LEU A 553 -3.27 -17.23 -0.83
N ARG A 554 -3.85 -16.24 -0.14
CA ARG A 554 -4.75 -16.48 1.00
C ARG A 554 -5.91 -17.41 0.62
N ILE A 555 -6.55 -17.14 -0.52
CA ILE A 555 -7.68 -17.94 -0.99
C ILE A 555 -7.20 -19.33 -1.45
N ALA A 556 -6.06 -19.42 -2.13
CA ALA A 556 -5.49 -20.70 -2.55
C ALA A 556 -5.15 -21.60 -1.35
N MET A 557 -4.57 -21.05 -0.29
CA MET A 557 -4.27 -21.79 0.94
C MET A 557 -5.52 -22.32 1.66
N ARG A 558 -6.60 -21.57 1.60
CA ARG A 558 -7.85 -21.90 2.29
C ARG A 558 -8.76 -22.82 1.48
N ARG A 559 -8.86 -22.57 0.17
CA ARG A 559 -9.85 -23.22 -0.71
C ARG A 559 -9.21 -24.29 -1.60
N ASP A 560 -8.40 -23.87 -2.56
CA ASP A 560 -7.78 -24.76 -3.54
C ASP A 560 -6.62 -24.06 -4.26
N PRO A 561 -5.45 -24.71 -4.42
CA PRO A 561 -4.31 -24.14 -5.12
C PRO A 561 -4.58 -23.67 -6.55
N SER A 562 -5.58 -24.22 -7.23
CA SER A 562 -5.95 -23.82 -8.60
C SER A 562 -6.39 -22.35 -8.70
N VAL A 563 -6.90 -21.77 -7.61
CA VAL A 563 -7.28 -20.35 -7.58
C VAL A 563 -6.12 -19.45 -7.98
N LEU A 564 -4.93 -19.74 -7.50
CA LEU A 564 -3.70 -19.05 -7.86
C LEU A 564 -3.06 -19.60 -9.14
N ALA A 565 -2.91 -20.93 -9.20
CA ALA A 565 -2.16 -21.62 -10.24
C ALA A 565 -2.74 -21.41 -11.65
N ASP A 566 -4.07 -21.46 -11.78
CA ASP A 566 -4.73 -21.30 -13.09
C ASP A 566 -4.66 -19.84 -13.60
N ARG A 567 -4.70 -18.87 -12.72
CA ARG A 567 -4.58 -17.45 -13.09
C ARG A 567 -3.17 -17.11 -13.53
N VAL A 568 -2.15 -17.60 -12.84
CA VAL A 568 -0.76 -17.45 -13.27
C VAL A 568 -0.51 -18.19 -14.59
N TYR A 569 -1.08 -19.40 -14.76
CA TYR A 569 -1.02 -20.12 -16.02
C TYR A 569 -1.64 -19.32 -17.17
N ASP A 570 -2.83 -18.74 -16.96
CA ASP A 570 -3.50 -17.90 -17.96
C ASP A 570 -2.61 -16.73 -18.41
N LYS A 571 -2.00 -16.01 -17.45
CA LYS A 571 -1.03 -14.94 -17.76
C LYS A 571 0.12 -15.44 -18.62
N LEU A 572 0.81 -16.48 -18.17
CA LEU A 572 2.02 -16.96 -18.85
C LEU A 572 1.71 -17.53 -20.23
N SER A 573 0.58 -18.25 -20.38
CA SER A 573 0.16 -18.85 -21.64
C SER A 573 -0.25 -17.81 -22.70
N LYS A 574 -0.69 -16.62 -22.28
CA LYS A 574 -1.08 -15.50 -23.15
C LYS A 574 0.06 -14.52 -23.41
N SER A 575 1.19 -14.68 -22.73
CA SER A 575 2.33 -13.79 -22.91
C SER A 575 2.89 -13.83 -24.33
N LYS A 576 3.39 -12.71 -24.81
CA LYS A 576 4.14 -12.65 -26.08
C LYS A 576 5.56 -13.19 -25.95
N ASN A 577 6.04 -13.47 -24.75
CA ASN A 577 7.34 -14.07 -24.50
C ASN A 577 7.25 -15.59 -24.62
N ALA A 578 7.93 -16.17 -25.62
CA ALA A 578 7.91 -17.61 -25.90
C ALA A 578 8.46 -18.45 -24.73
N GLU A 579 9.39 -17.94 -23.94
CA GLU A 579 9.89 -18.61 -22.73
C GLU A 579 8.81 -18.71 -21.67
N ALA A 580 8.09 -17.63 -21.40
CA ALA A 580 6.99 -17.62 -20.45
C ALA A 580 5.90 -18.64 -20.86
N VAL A 581 5.53 -18.66 -22.13
CA VAL A 581 4.57 -19.64 -22.67
C VAL A 581 5.07 -21.08 -22.48
N GLY A 582 6.35 -21.32 -22.75
CA GLY A 582 6.95 -22.65 -22.59
C GLY A 582 7.00 -23.13 -21.12
N ARG A 583 7.09 -22.20 -20.18
CA ARG A 583 7.12 -22.51 -18.73
C ARG A 583 5.74 -22.63 -18.08
N ALA A 584 4.68 -22.13 -18.71
CA ALA A 584 3.36 -21.96 -18.12
C ALA A 584 2.83 -23.24 -17.43
N ALA A 585 2.88 -24.38 -18.10
CA ALA A 585 2.41 -25.65 -17.55
C ALA A 585 3.24 -26.13 -16.34
N GLY A 586 4.55 -25.94 -16.38
CA GLY A 586 5.45 -26.28 -15.27
C GLY A 586 5.20 -25.40 -14.06
N VAL A 587 5.03 -24.11 -14.27
CA VAL A 587 4.69 -23.14 -13.21
C VAL A 587 3.34 -23.46 -12.58
N ARG A 588 2.32 -23.78 -13.39
CA ARG A 588 1.03 -24.25 -12.87
C ARG A 588 1.19 -25.47 -11.97
N SER A 589 1.94 -26.48 -12.42
CA SER A 589 2.19 -27.69 -11.62
C SER A 589 2.91 -27.39 -10.30
N LYS A 590 3.90 -26.50 -10.32
CA LYS A 590 4.61 -26.01 -9.13
C LYS A 590 3.65 -25.36 -8.13
N LEU A 591 2.83 -24.43 -8.58
CA LEU A 591 1.88 -23.71 -7.72
C LEU A 591 0.76 -24.64 -7.20
N MET A 592 0.31 -25.62 -8.02
CA MET A 592 -0.65 -26.63 -7.59
C MET A 592 -0.12 -27.55 -6.49
N SER A 593 1.20 -27.74 -6.39
CA SER A 593 1.82 -28.53 -5.32
C SER A 593 2.06 -27.74 -4.01
N GLY A 594 1.68 -26.47 -3.95
CA GLY A 594 1.90 -25.63 -2.77
C GLY A 594 3.28 -24.96 -2.70
N ASP A 595 4.07 -25.02 -3.78
CA ASP A 595 5.36 -24.33 -3.86
C ASP A 595 5.13 -22.85 -4.24
N TRP A 596 4.69 -22.07 -3.25
CA TRP A 596 4.27 -20.68 -3.43
C TRP A 596 5.30 -19.66 -2.99
N PHE A 597 6.27 -20.04 -2.15
CA PHE A 597 7.16 -19.12 -1.48
C PHE A 597 8.47 -18.95 -2.23
N LEU A 598 9.06 -17.76 -2.09
CA LEU A 598 10.42 -17.49 -2.54
C LEU A 598 11.42 -18.17 -1.60
N PRO A 599 12.58 -18.58 -2.11
CA PRO A 599 13.63 -19.10 -1.25
C PRO A 599 14.09 -17.99 -0.29
N PHE A 600 14.06 -18.29 1.00
CA PHE A 600 14.64 -17.40 2.00
C PHE A 600 16.13 -17.66 2.07
N HIS A 601 16.92 -16.69 1.61
CA HIS A 601 18.37 -16.78 1.66
C HIS A 601 18.91 -15.63 2.51
N TRP A 602 19.63 -16.02 3.55
CA TRP A 602 20.40 -15.11 4.38
C TRP A 602 21.88 -15.46 4.16
N GLU A 603 22.62 -14.65 3.42
CA GLU A 603 24.08 -14.82 3.33
C GLU A 603 24.68 -14.59 4.71
N GLU A 604 25.48 -15.59 5.16
CA GLU A 604 26.29 -15.53 6.38
C GLU A 604 27.36 -14.42 6.32
#